data_ab3f4e6ca9a694f5707a2bdfe186bd22
#
_entry.id   ab3f4e6ca9a694f5707a2bdfe186bd22
#
_cell.length_a   1.000
_cell.length_b   1.000
_cell.length_c   1.000
_cell.angle_alpha   90.00
_cell.angle_beta   90.00
_cell.angle_gamma   90.00
#
_symmetry.space_group_name_H-M   'P 1'
#
loop_
_entity.id
_entity.type
_entity.pdbx_description
1 polymer ?
#
loop_
_entity_poly.entity_id
_entity_poly.type
_entity_poly.pdbx_seq_one_letter_code
_entity_poly.pdbx_strand_id
1 'polypeptide(L)'
;MVTIFIRHRIKDYTTWKQVFDAFAPQRRAGGEQTYKVTRVVGEPNNLCLSFEWDTVANAERFLASPELAAAMQQAGVAEKPEISIAEEVASGKT
;
A
#
# COMPACT_ATOMS: atom_id res chain seq x y z
N MET A 1 -12.91 2.12 -10.75
CA MET A 1 -12.17 1.91 -9.51
C MET A 1 -10.68 2.10 -9.75
N VAL A 2 -10.02 2.75 -8.85
CA VAL A 2 -8.58 3.04 -8.94
C VAL A 2 -7.84 2.07 -8.04
N THR A 3 -6.70 1.57 -8.50
CA THR A 3 -5.87 0.68 -7.70
C THR A 3 -4.51 1.32 -7.47
N ILE A 4 -4.06 1.32 -6.22
CA ILE A 4 -2.68 1.67 -5.89
C ILE A 4 -1.91 0.36 -5.75
N PHE A 5 -0.81 0.23 -6.47
CA PHE A 5 0.14 -0.87 -6.30
C PHE A 5 1.39 -0.35 -5.63
N ILE A 6 1.81 -1.03 -4.57
CA ILE A 6 3.06 -0.70 -3.88
C ILE A 6 3.87 -1.98 -3.74
N ARG A 7 5.12 -1.92 -4.18
CA ARG A 7 6.09 -2.98 -3.91
C ARG A 7 7.23 -2.38 -3.10
N HIS A 8 7.53 -3.00 -1.95
CA HIS A 8 8.62 -2.52 -1.11
C HIS A 8 9.23 -3.64 -0.27
N ARG A 9 10.50 -3.44 0.09
CA ARG A 9 11.19 -4.31 1.00
C ARG A 9 11.06 -3.79 2.42
N ILE A 10 10.94 -4.71 3.36
CA ILE A 10 10.76 -4.41 4.78
C ILE A 10 11.82 -5.13 5.61
N LYS A 11 12.04 -4.65 6.83
CA LYS A 11 13.00 -5.27 7.75
C LYS A 11 12.40 -6.46 8.48
N ASP A 12 11.12 -6.34 8.90
CA ASP A 12 10.45 -7.35 9.70
C ASP A 12 8.93 -7.26 9.50
N TYR A 13 8.32 -8.37 9.12
CA TYR A 13 6.88 -8.37 8.82
C TYR A 13 6.03 -8.05 10.05
N THR A 14 6.37 -8.59 11.22
CA THR A 14 5.55 -8.37 12.43
C THR A 14 5.46 -6.89 12.77
N THR A 15 6.60 -6.19 12.77
CA THR A 15 6.64 -4.75 13.01
C THR A 15 5.89 -3.98 11.91
N TRP A 16 6.13 -4.35 10.65
CA TRP A 16 5.46 -3.73 9.51
C TRP A 16 3.93 -3.85 9.62
N LYS A 17 3.45 -5.06 9.94
CA LYS A 17 2.00 -5.33 10.01
C LYS A 17 1.34 -4.54 11.14
N GLN A 18 2.00 -4.37 12.28
CA GLN A 18 1.50 -3.58 13.40
C GLN A 18 1.29 -2.12 12.97
N VAL A 19 2.27 -1.54 12.29
CA VAL A 19 2.16 -0.15 11.82
C VAL A 19 1.11 -0.05 10.72
N PHE A 20 1.08 -1.02 9.81
CA PHE A 20 0.10 -1.07 8.73
C PHE A 20 -1.34 -1.07 9.28
N ASP A 21 -1.60 -1.93 10.27
CA ASP A 21 -2.93 -2.03 10.88
C ASP A 21 -3.30 -0.77 11.66
N ALA A 22 -2.34 -0.20 12.40
CA ALA A 22 -2.56 1.04 13.14
C ALA A 22 -2.87 2.23 12.23
N PHE A 23 -2.40 2.19 10.99
CA PHE A 23 -2.62 3.25 10.00
C PHE A 23 -3.93 3.10 9.22
N ALA A 24 -4.71 2.05 9.47
CA ALA A 24 -5.97 1.80 8.77
C ALA A 24 -6.96 2.96 8.81
N PRO A 25 -7.16 3.66 9.95
CA PRO A 25 -8.07 4.81 9.95
C PRO A 25 -7.67 5.91 8.97
N GLN A 26 -6.37 6.20 8.86
CA GLN A 26 -5.86 7.22 7.94
C GLN A 26 -6.05 6.78 6.49
N ARG A 27 -5.81 5.49 6.19
CA ARG A 27 -6.03 4.95 4.85
C ARG A 27 -7.50 5.05 4.46
N ARG A 28 -8.39 4.67 5.37
CA ARG A 28 -9.84 4.74 5.14
C ARG A 28 -10.29 6.19 4.92
N ALA A 29 -9.83 7.09 5.75
CA ALA A 29 -10.14 8.52 5.62
C ALA A 29 -9.63 9.10 4.30
N GLY A 30 -8.52 8.57 3.78
CA GLY A 30 -7.95 9.02 2.50
C GLY A 30 -8.67 8.49 1.27
N GLY A 31 -9.48 7.44 1.40
CA GLY A 31 -10.25 6.90 0.28
C GLY A 31 -10.09 5.41 0.03
N GLU A 32 -9.30 4.70 0.86
CA GLU A 32 -9.13 3.25 0.70
C GLU A 32 -10.44 2.51 0.90
N GLN A 33 -10.72 1.58 -0.01
CA GLN A 33 -11.91 0.71 0.04
C GLN A 33 -11.53 -0.70 0.48
N THR A 34 -10.50 -1.27 -0.14
CA THR A 34 -10.00 -2.62 0.16
C THR A 34 -8.49 -2.64 0.03
N TYR A 35 -7.88 -3.68 0.58
CA TYR A 35 -6.45 -3.90 0.42
C TYR A 35 -6.13 -5.38 0.28
N LYS A 36 -4.98 -5.67 -0.32
CA LYS A 36 -4.34 -6.98 -0.28
C LYS A 36 -2.87 -6.82 0.02
N VAL A 37 -2.36 -7.67 0.88
CA VAL A 37 -0.94 -7.75 1.19
C VAL A 37 -0.47 -9.11 0.69
N THR A 38 0.49 -9.11 -0.23
CA THR A 38 1.11 -10.33 -0.72
C THR A 38 2.61 -10.25 -0.54
N ARG A 39 3.23 -11.41 -0.56
CA ARG A 39 4.68 -11.55 -0.40
C ARG A 39 5.21 -12.24 -1.63
N VAL A 40 6.33 -11.77 -2.15
CA VAL A 40 6.98 -12.44 -3.26
C VAL A 40 7.41 -13.84 -2.81
N VAL A 41 7.06 -14.85 -3.59
CA VAL A 41 7.39 -16.24 -3.25
C VAL A 41 8.90 -16.39 -3.10
N GLY A 42 9.34 -16.94 -1.97
CA GLY A 42 10.76 -17.12 -1.67
C GLY A 42 11.47 -15.88 -1.12
N GLU A 43 10.77 -14.75 -0.99
CA GLU A 43 11.37 -13.49 -0.50
C GLU A 43 10.52 -12.93 0.64
N PRO A 44 10.73 -13.38 1.88
CA PRO A 44 9.84 -13.05 2.99
C PRO A 44 9.74 -11.56 3.32
N ASN A 45 10.71 -10.76 2.92
CA ASN A 45 10.73 -9.33 3.22
C ASN A 45 10.43 -8.46 2.00
N ASN A 46 9.92 -9.05 0.91
CA ASN A 46 9.54 -8.33 -0.29
C ASN A 46 8.02 -8.40 -0.43
N LEU A 47 7.33 -7.29 -0.15
CA LEU A 47 5.88 -7.24 -0.15
C LEU A 47 5.35 -6.56 -1.40
N CYS A 48 4.24 -7.08 -1.91
CA CYS A 48 3.46 -6.47 -2.98
C CYS A 48 2.08 -6.16 -2.42
N LEU A 49 1.70 -4.91 -2.43
CA LEU A 49 0.42 -4.44 -1.88
C LEU A 49 -0.46 -3.94 -3.01
N SER A 50 -1.75 -4.17 -2.87
CA SER A 50 -2.72 -3.53 -3.75
C SER A 50 -3.87 -2.98 -2.92
N PHE A 51 -4.31 -1.78 -3.28
CA PHE A 51 -5.39 -1.09 -2.60
C PHE A 51 -6.40 -0.61 -3.62
N GLU A 52 -7.68 -0.82 -3.37
CA GLU A 52 -8.71 -0.15 -4.16
C GLU A 52 -9.01 1.19 -3.50
N TRP A 53 -9.03 2.23 -4.32
CA TRP A 53 -9.19 3.61 -3.87
C TRP A 53 -10.39 4.25 -4.58
N ASP A 54 -10.97 5.27 -3.96
CA ASP A 54 -12.18 5.89 -4.49
C ASP A 54 -11.91 6.76 -5.72
N THR A 55 -10.87 7.61 -5.71
CA THR A 55 -10.53 8.49 -6.83
C THR A 55 -9.02 8.61 -7.00
N VAL A 56 -8.60 8.96 -8.22
CA VAL A 56 -7.17 9.24 -8.50
C VAL A 56 -6.68 10.41 -7.66
N ALA A 57 -7.48 11.49 -7.56
CA ALA A 57 -7.09 12.67 -6.80
C ALA A 57 -6.83 12.34 -5.33
N ASN A 58 -7.70 11.55 -4.71
CA ASN A 58 -7.52 11.14 -3.33
C ASN A 58 -6.33 10.19 -3.15
N ALA A 59 -6.10 9.30 -4.11
CA ALA A 59 -4.94 8.41 -4.12
C ALA A 59 -3.64 9.21 -4.18
N GLU A 60 -3.57 10.19 -5.08
CA GLU A 60 -2.38 11.04 -5.21
C GLU A 60 -2.13 11.85 -3.94
N ARG A 61 -3.18 12.40 -3.35
CA ARG A 61 -3.08 13.16 -2.09
C ARG A 61 -2.56 12.27 -0.96
N PHE A 62 -3.08 11.07 -0.84
CA PHE A 62 -2.64 10.13 0.18
C PHE A 62 -1.16 9.78 0.01
N LEU A 63 -0.75 9.45 -1.21
CA LEU A 63 0.64 9.06 -1.50
C LEU A 63 1.63 10.20 -1.26
N ALA A 64 1.19 11.44 -1.33
CA ALA A 64 2.02 12.62 -1.07
C ALA A 64 2.00 13.05 0.40
N SER A 65 1.24 12.38 1.26
CA SER A 65 1.07 12.82 2.64
C SER A 65 2.32 12.56 3.48
N PRO A 66 2.71 13.51 4.35
CA PRO A 66 3.84 13.29 5.27
C PRO A 66 3.53 12.22 6.31
N GLU A 67 2.28 12.00 6.64
CA GLU A 67 1.86 10.94 7.56
C GLU A 67 2.19 9.55 7.01
N LEU A 68 1.98 9.34 5.70
CA LEU A 68 2.34 8.09 5.06
C LEU A 68 3.86 7.88 5.09
N ALA A 69 4.62 8.91 4.77
CA ALA A 69 6.09 8.82 4.80
C ALA A 69 6.59 8.44 6.19
N ALA A 70 6.02 9.06 7.24
CA ALA A 70 6.37 8.74 8.63
C ALA A 70 5.98 7.30 8.98
N ALA A 71 4.80 6.85 8.56
CA ALA A 71 4.33 5.49 8.81
C ALA A 71 5.24 4.45 8.14
N MET A 72 5.66 4.69 6.91
CA MET A 72 6.58 3.79 6.20
C MET A 72 7.93 3.68 6.92
N GLN A 73 8.43 4.79 7.43
CA GLN A 73 9.66 4.80 8.20
C GLN A 73 9.53 3.98 9.48
N GLN A 74 8.43 4.18 10.23
CA GLN A 74 8.15 3.41 11.44
C GLN A 74 7.96 1.92 11.15
N ALA A 75 7.38 1.59 10.00
CA ALA A 75 7.13 0.21 9.59
C ALA A 75 8.40 -0.51 9.15
N GLY A 76 9.52 0.17 9.01
CA GLY A 76 10.78 -0.42 8.60
C GLY A 76 10.88 -0.70 7.11
N VAL A 77 10.30 0.15 6.28
CA VAL A 77 10.48 0.07 4.82
C VAL A 77 11.93 0.38 4.51
N ALA A 78 12.64 -0.59 3.91
CA ALA A 78 14.10 -0.57 3.81
C ALA A 78 14.61 0.19 2.59
N GLU A 79 13.81 0.29 1.55
CA GLU A 79 14.19 0.92 0.29
C GLU A 79 13.06 1.81 -0.20
N LYS A 80 13.35 2.65 -1.19
CA LYS A 80 12.30 3.46 -1.82
C LYS A 80 11.25 2.53 -2.44
N PRO A 81 9.97 2.66 -2.06
CA PRO A 81 8.93 1.80 -2.63
C PRO A 81 8.67 2.11 -4.11
N GLU A 82 8.30 1.06 -4.84
CA GLU A 82 7.78 1.22 -6.19
C GLU A 82 6.27 1.41 -6.08
N ILE A 83 5.75 2.52 -6.59
CA ILE A 83 4.34 2.88 -6.45
C ILE A 83 3.75 3.18 -7.83
N SER A 84 2.56 2.61 -8.09
CA SER A 84 1.79 2.89 -9.30
C SER A 84 0.34 3.15 -8.95
N ILE A 85 -0.28 4.11 -9.63
CA ILE A 85 -1.73 4.30 -9.58
C ILE A 85 -2.26 3.82 -10.93
N ALA A 86 -3.22 2.89 -10.91
CA ALA A 86 -3.74 2.27 -12.10
C ALA A 86 -5.27 2.31 -12.12
N GLU A 87 -5.82 2.41 -13.33
CA GLU A 87 -7.26 2.33 -13.54
C GLU A 87 -7.60 0.92 -14.03
N GLU A 88 -8.68 0.35 -13.51
CA GLU A 88 -9.16 -0.93 -14.00
C GLU A 88 -9.73 -0.74 -15.42
N VAL A 89 -9.24 -1.51 -16.38
CA VAL A 89 -9.72 -1.46 -17.76
C VAL A 89 -10.48 -2.71 -18.18
N ALA A 90 -10.35 -3.80 -17.41
CA ALA A 90 -11.10 -5.02 -17.65
C ALA A 90 -11.02 -5.91 -16.41
N SER A 91 -12.06 -6.70 -16.18
CA SER A 91 -12.06 -7.74 -15.17
C SER A 91 -12.96 -8.88 -15.62
N GLY A 92 -12.76 -10.06 -15.07
CA GLY A 92 -13.56 -11.23 -15.42
C GLY A 92 -12.99 -12.50 -14.82
N LYS A 93 -13.57 -13.61 -15.22
CA LYS A 93 -13.09 -14.96 -14.87
C LYS A 93 -12.72 -15.69 -16.15
N THR A 94 -11.69 -16.51 -16.07
CA THR A 94 -11.28 -17.36 -17.19
C THR A 94 -11.80 -18.77 -17.03
#